data_7265ed2a52f188217e7cc35e4d5bf1be
#
_entry.id   7265ed2a52f188217e7cc35e4d5bf1be
#
_cell.length_a   1.000
_cell.length_b   1.000
_cell.length_c   1.000
_cell.angle_alpha   90.00
_cell.angle_beta   90.00
_cell.angle_gamma   90.00
#
_symmetry.space_group_name_H-M   'P 1'
#
loop_
_entity.id
_entity.type
_entity.pdbx_description
1 polymer ?
#
loop_
_entity_poly.entity_id
_entity_poly.type
_entity_poly.pdbx_seq_one_letter_code
_entity_poly.pdbx_strand_id
1 'polypeptide(L)'
;ISLGYKYLGIADHTKSLAIENGLDEKRLLEQRKEINKINQEFVNKGINFKVLQGSEVDILKDGKLDINDETLKTLDYVSISVHSNFKMGKEEMTKRILKAMDNPHVKIFNHPTGMILGKRDSYEVDVEEIIKKAKEKNIALEINSYRLDLNCQLAKITKSIGVKLVINSDAHNIKELNDIRFGVYSARRAGLEKKDIYEIN
;
A
#
# COMPACT_ATOMS: atom_id res chain seq x y z
N ILE A 1 -16.45 6.32 9.66
CA ILE A 1 -17.63 7.20 9.51
C ILE A 1 -17.55 8.36 10.49
N SER A 2 -17.39 8.12 11.79
CA SER A 2 -17.29 9.18 12.80
C SER A 2 -16.13 10.17 12.58
N LEU A 3 -15.07 9.73 11.91
CA LEU A 3 -13.92 10.57 11.51
C LEU A 3 -14.18 11.35 10.19
N GLY A 4 -15.35 11.23 9.60
CA GLY A 4 -15.72 11.92 8.36
C GLY A 4 -15.21 11.28 7.07
N TYR A 5 -14.63 10.07 7.13
CA TYR A 5 -14.18 9.36 5.94
C TYR A 5 -15.36 8.90 5.09
N LYS A 6 -15.14 8.78 3.79
CA LYS A 6 -16.12 8.31 2.80
C LYS A 6 -15.95 6.84 2.45
N TYR A 7 -14.77 6.32 2.66
CA TYR A 7 -14.44 4.91 2.49
C TYR A 7 -13.28 4.51 3.41
N LEU A 8 -13.08 3.23 3.57
CA LEU A 8 -11.93 2.63 4.24
C LEU A 8 -11.41 1.48 3.38
N GLY A 9 -10.14 1.50 3.06
CA GLY A 9 -9.44 0.35 2.49
C GLY A 9 -8.87 -0.52 3.60
N ILE A 10 -9.21 -1.81 3.62
CA ILE A 10 -8.59 -2.80 4.48
C ILE A 10 -7.56 -3.57 3.64
N ALA A 11 -6.34 -3.69 4.15
CA ALA A 11 -5.25 -4.38 3.47
C ALA A 11 -4.47 -5.25 4.47
N ASP A 12 -5.02 -6.43 4.76
CA ASP A 12 -4.33 -7.38 5.63
C ASP A 12 -3.05 -7.92 4.95
N HIS A 13 -2.07 -8.25 5.78
CA HIS A 13 -0.87 -8.96 5.35
C HIS A 13 -1.20 -10.34 4.80
N THR A 14 -0.31 -10.87 3.97
CA THR A 14 -0.48 -12.18 3.33
C THR A 14 0.36 -13.28 3.99
N LYS A 15 0.11 -14.51 3.60
CA LYS A 15 0.54 -15.75 4.30
C LYS A 15 2.04 -15.86 4.58
N SER A 16 2.91 -15.18 3.84
CA SER A 16 4.35 -15.18 4.10
C SER A 16 4.74 -14.43 5.36
N LEU A 17 3.91 -13.50 5.84
CA LEU A 17 4.11 -12.81 7.10
C LEU A 17 3.36 -13.51 8.24
N ALA A 18 3.84 -14.70 8.59
CA ALA A 18 3.19 -15.58 9.59
C ALA A 18 3.07 -14.94 10.98
N ILE A 19 4.01 -14.06 11.37
CA ILE A 19 3.98 -13.37 12.67
C ILE A 19 2.77 -12.45 12.82
N GLU A 20 2.27 -11.90 11.72
CA GLU A 20 1.08 -11.06 11.65
C GLU A 20 -0.19 -11.86 11.31
N ASN A 21 -0.12 -13.21 11.36
CA ASN A 21 -1.22 -14.09 11.00
C ASN A 21 -1.80 -13.80 9.60
N GLY A 22 -0.92 -13.50 8.64
CA GLY A 22 -1.27 -13.11 7.29
C GLY A 22 -2.26 -14.05 6.59
N LEU A 23 -3.09 -13.48 5.72
CA LEU A 23 -4.19 -14.19 5.07
C LEU A 23 -3.69 -15.00 3.88
N ASP A 24 -4.19 -16.22 3.73
CA ASP A 24 -4.09 -16.99 2.50
C ASP A 24 -5.27 -16.70 1.55
N GLU A 25 -5.25 -17.31 0.38
CA GLU A 25 -6.27 -17.14 -0.65
C GLU A 25 -7.69 -17.46 -0.13
N LYS A 26 -7.83 -18.52 0.65
CA LYS A 26 -9.11 -18.92 1.22
C LYS A 26 -9.66 -17.88 2.19
N ARG A 27 -8.80 -17.41 3.10
CA ARG A 27 -9.18 -16.40 4.08
C ARG A 27 -9.49 -15.04 3.44
N LEU A 28 -8.78 -14.66 2.37
CA LEU A 28 -9.11 -13.46 1.58
C LEU A 28 -10.50 -13.57 0.94
N LEU A 29 -10.86 -14.74 0.41
CA LEU A 29 -12.21 -14.97 -0.14
C LEU A 29 -13.30 -14.99 0.94
N GLU A 30 -13.00 -15.48 2.14
CA GLU A 30 -13.92 -15.43 3.29
C GLU A 30 -14.12 -13.97 3.74
N GLN A 31 -13.06 -13.20 3.87
CA GLN A 31 -13.09 -11.76 4.20
C GLN A 31 -13.93 -10.97 3.17
N ARG A 32 -13.82 -11.30 1.87
CA ARG A 32 -14.66 -10.68 0.82
C ARG A 32 -16.14 -10.81 1.12
N LYS A 33 -16.58 -11.96 1.58
CA LYS A 33 -18.00 -12.19 1.92
C LYS A 33 -18.46 -11.29 3.06
N GLU A 34 -17.63 -11.14 4.10
CA GLU A 34 -17.94 -10.26 5.24
C GLU A 34 -17.99 -8.80 4.83
N ILE A 35 -17.01 -8.34 4.03
CA ILE A 35 -16.99 -6.96 3.52
C ILE A 35 -18.22 -6.68 2.65
N ASN A 36 -18.60 -7.61 1.78
CA ASN A 36 -19.79 -7.46 0.95
C ASN A 36 -21.07 -7.34 1.80
N LYS A 37 -21.18 -8.13 2.87
CA LYS A 37 -22.30 -8.06 3.82
C LYS A 37 -22.35 -6.69 4.51
N ILE A 38 -21.21 -6.20 5.01
CA ILE A 38 -21.10 -4.87 5.65
C ILE A 38 -21.51 -3.76 4.67
N ASN A 39 -21.00 -3.79 3.44
CA ASN A 39 -21.35 -2.80 2.43
C ASN A 39 -22.83 -2.84 2.06
N GLN A 40 -23.44 -4.04 1.99
CA GLN A 40 -24.88 -4.16 1.75
C GLN A 40 -25.71 -3.59 2.92
N GLU A 41 -25.25 -3.78 4.16
CA GLU A 41 -25.91 -3.17 5.32
C GLU A 41 -25.83 -1.63 5.27
N PHE A 42 -24.72 -1.04 4.83
CA PHE A 42 -24.60 0.40 4.65
C PHE A 42 -25.60 0.91 3.60
N VAL A 43 -25.69 0.22 2.46
CA VAL A 43 -26.68 0.57 1.41
C VAL A 43 -28.10 0.52 1.97
N ASN A 44 -28.48 -0.55 2.67
CA ASN A 44 -29.82 -0.73 3.24
C ASN A 44 -30.19 0.34 4.28
N LYS A 45 -29.17 0.88 4.98
CA LYS A 45 -29.33 1.95 5.98
C LYS A 45 -29.17 3.36 5.41
N GLY A 46 -28.95 3.51 4.10
CA GLY A 46 -28.71 4.81 3.45
C GLY A 46 -27.41 5.49 3.89
N ILE A 47 -26.43 4.69 4.39
CA ILE A 47 -25.13 5.20 4.83
C ILE A 47 -24.19 5.27 3.61
N ASN A 48 -23.75 6.48 3.26
CA ASN A 48 -22.80 6.69 2.17
C ASN A 48 -21.36 6.44 2.64
N PHE A 49 -21.03 5.16 2.81
CA PHE A 49 -19.69 4.70 3.19
C PHE A 49 -19.41 3.35 2.53
N LYS A 50 -18.16 3.11 2.12
CA LYS A 50 -17.75 1.85 1.49
C LYS A 50 -16.49 1.31 2.15
N VAL A 51 -16.47 0.02 2.43
CA VAL A 51 -15.26 -0.72 2.76
C VAL A 51 -14.72 -1.36 1.49
N LEU A 52 -13.46 -1.09 1.18
CA LEU A 52 -12.73 -1.67 0.06
C LEU A 52 -11.84 -2.80 0.59
N GLN A 53 -11.84 -3.94 -0.08
CA GLN A 53 -10.90 -5.01 0.22
C GLN A 53 -9.66 -4.86 -0.63
N GLY A 54 -8.54 -4.56 0.02
CA GLY A 54 -7.21 -4.74 -0.54
C GLY A 54 -6.49 -5.91 0.12
N SER A 55 -5.21 -6.03 -0.19
CA SER A 55 -4.26 -6.85 0.57
C SER A 55 -2.88 -6.23 0.44
N GLU A 56 -2.13 -6.26 1.53
CA GLU A 56 -0.70 -5.93 1.55
C GLU A 56 0.09 -7.21 1.28
N VAL A 57 0.34 -7.45 -0.01
CA VAL A 57 0.92 -8.70 -0.53
C VAL A 57 2.43 -8.68 -0.39
N ASP A 58 2.97 -9.73 0.20
CA ASP A 58 4.42 -9.88 0.37
C ASP A 58 5.14 -10.13 -0.96
N ILE A 59 6.20 -9.37 -1.19
CA ILE A 59 7.17 -9.64 -2.25
C ILE A 59 8.16 -10.69 -1.75
N LEU A 60 8.12 -11.90 -2.30
CA LEU A 60 9.03 -12.98 -1.99
C LEU A 60 10.47 -12.66 -2.41
N LYS A 61 11.45 -13.38 -1.88
CA LYS A 61 12.88 -13.17 -2.18
C LYS A 61 13.17 -13.16 -3.69
N ASP A 62 12.46 -13.97 -4.46
CA ASP A 62 12.62 -14.08 -5.92
C ASP A 62 11.80 -13.03 -6.72
N GLY A 63 11.11 -12.12 -6.03
CA GLY A 63 10.28 -11.07 -6.63
C GLY A 63 8.89 -11.54 -7.06
N LYS A 64 8.47 -12.75 -6.73
CA LYS A 64 7.07 -13.18 -6.90
C LYS A 64 6.21 -12.63 -5.77
N LEU A 65 4.91 -12.57 -6.00
CA LEU A 65 3.92 -12.31 -4.96
C LEU A 65 3.53 -13.64 -4.30
N ASP A 66 3.23 -13.61 -3.01
CA ASP A 66 2.89 -14.81 -2.26
C ASP A 66 1.41 -15.22 -2.36
N ILE A 67 0.59 -14.46 -3.09
CA ILE A 67 -0.81 -14.75 -3.43
C ILE A 67 -0.92 -14.96 -4.96
N ASN A 68 -1.73 -15.91 -5.38
CA ASN A 68 -1.93 -16.20 -6.80
C ASN A 68 -2.81 -15.13 -7.50
N ASP A 69 -2.62 -14.98 -8.83
CA ASP A 69 -3.31 -13.97 -9.63
C ASP A 69 -4.83 -14.15 -9.64
N GLU A 70 -5.34 -15.38 -9.54
CA GLU A 70 -6.78 -15.66 -9.48
C GLU A 70 -7.44 -15.02 -8.26
N THR A 71 -6.73 -14.97 -7.14
CA THR A 71 -7.20 -14.27 -5.94
C THR A 71 -6.96 -12.78 -6.04
N LEU A 72 -5.79 -12.35 -6.52
CA LEU A 72 -5.46 -10.92 -6.64
C LEU A 72 -6.47 -10.16 -7.46
N LYS A 73 -6.95 -10.72 -8.57
CA LYS A 73 -7.95 -10.08 -9.44
C LYS A 73 -9.32 -9.88 -8.78
N THR A 74 -9.60 -10.55 -7.66
CA THR A 74 -10.88 -10.39 -6.93
C THR A 74 -10.87 -9.23 -5.94
N LEU A 75 -9.70 -8.68 -5.64
CA LEU A 75 -9.53 -7.57 -4.70
C LEU A 75 -9.90 -6.23 -5.37
N ASP A 76 -10.36 -5.28 -4.57
CA ASP A 76 -10.63 -3.91 -5.05
C ASP A 76 -9.30 -3.19 -5.38
N TYR A 77 -8.23 -3.53 -4.67
CA TYR A 77 -6.87 -3.09 -4.97
C TYR A 77 -5.83 -4.06 -4.40
N VAL A 78 -4.67 -4.09 -5.01
CA VAL A 78 -3.51 -4.86 -4.56
C VAL A 78 -2.38 -3.89 -4.23
N SER A 79 -1.92 -3.91 -3.00
CA SER A 79 -0.67 -3.28 -2.61
C SER A 79 0.41 -4.33 -2.37
N ILE A 80 1.66 -3.98 -2.61
CA ILE A 80 2.80 -4.87 -2.41
C ILE A 80 3.80 -4.27 -1.44
N SER A 81 4.53 -5.12 -0.72
CA SER A 81 5.47 -4.70 0.31
C SER A 81 6.66 -5.63 0.46
N VAL A 82 7.75 -5.08 0.99
CA VAL A 82 8.93 -5.85 1.42
C VAL A 82 8.90 -5.98 2.94
N HIS A 83 8.73 -7.21 3.45
CA HIS A 83 8.77 -7.51 4.89
C HIS A 83 9.88 -8.47 5.30
N SER A 84 10.71 -8.89 4.36
CA SER A 84 11.78 -9.85 4.61
C SER A 84 13.04 -9.52 3.84
N ASN A 85 14.16 -10.14 4.24
CA ASN A 85 15.45 -10.02 3.53
C ASN A 85 15.95 -8.56 3.38
N PHE A 86 15.73 -7.70 4.38
CA PHE A 86 16.12 -6.29 4.37
C PHE A 86 17.62 -6.01 4.14
N LYS A 87 18.48 -7.05 4.30
CA LYS A 87 19.93 -6.96 4.12
C LYS A 87 20.39 -7.34 2.70
N MET A 88 19.45 -7.51 1.75
CA MET A 88 19.82 -7.70 0.34
C MET A 88 20.59 -6.49 -0.18
N GLY A 89 21.56 -6.71 -1.06
CA GLY A 89 22.26 -5.63 -1.73
C GLY A 89 21.34 -4.81 -2.66
N LYS A 90 21.72 -3.57 -2.94
CA LYS A 90 20.92 -2.60 -3.69
C LYS A 90 20.36 -3.18 -5.01
N GLU A 91 21.22 -3.81 -5.82
CA GLU A 91 20.82 -4.36 -7.12
C GLU A 91 19.79 -5.51 -6.99
N GLU A 92 20.03 -6.42 -6.03
CA GLU A 92 19.12 -7.55 -5.81
C GLU A 92 17.78 -7.10 -5.29
N MET A 93 17.74 -6.16 -4.33
CA MET A 93 16.50 -5.61 -3.78
C MET A 93 15.73 -4.85 -4.86
N THR A 94 16.40 -4.02 -5.65
CA THR A 94 15.77 -3.30 -6.76
C THR A 94 15.15 -4.28 -7.76
N LYS A 95 15.92 -5.27 -8.24
CA LYS A 95 15.42 -6.29 -9.18
C LYS A 95 14.23 -7.08 -8.62
N ARG A 96 14.26 -7.43 -7.34
CA ARG A 96 13.17 -8.10 -6.63
C ARG A 96 11.88 -7.29 -6.71
N ILE A 97 11.96 -5.99 -6.38
CA ILE A 97 10.79 -5.10 -6.37
C ILE A 97 10.28 -4.82 -7.78
N LEU A 98 11.18 -4.52 -8.73
CA LEU A 98 10.79 -4.26 -10.13
C LEU A 98 10.04 -5.46 -10.73
N LYS A 99 10.47 -6.68 -10.41
CA LYS A 99 9.79 -7.90 -10.86
C LYS A 99 8.39 -8.03 -10.26
N ALA A 100 8.21 -7.72 -8.99
CA ALA A 100 6.88 -7.71 -8.36
C ALA A 100 5.96 -6.67 -8.98
N MET A 101 6.50 -5.49 -9.32
CA MET A 101 5.75 -4.42 -9.99
C MET A 101 5.33 -4.76 -11.44
N ASP A 102 5.87 -5.83 -12.03
CA ASP A 102 5.40 -6.30 -13.34
C ASP A 102 4.03 -7.02 -13.29
N ASN A 103 3.59 -7.43 -12.10
CA ASN A 103 2.28 -8.06 -11.96
C ASN A 103 1.15 -7.06 -12.27
N PRO A 104 0.22 -7.36 -13.19
CA PRO A 104 -0.78 -6.42 -13.68
C PRO A 104 -1.84 -6.03 -12.64
N HIS A 105 -1.97 -6.79 -11.57
CA HIS A 105 -2.93 -6.52 -10.49
C HIS A 105 -2.41 -5.49 -9.48
N VAL A 106 -1.10 -5.26 -9.42
CA VAL A 106 -0.48 -4.31 -8.48
C VAL A 106 -0.89 -2.88 -8.81
N LYS A 107 -1.37 -2.17 -7.79
CA LYS A 107 -1.80 -0.77 -7.88
C LYS A 107 -1.01 0.16 -6.97
N ILE A 108 -0.47 -0.35 -5.88
CA ILE A 108 0.24 0.43 -4.86
C ILE A 108 1.51 -0.30 -4.46
N PHE A 109 2.60 0.44 -4.27
CA PHE A 109 3.79 -0.05 -3.58
C PHE A 109 3.90 0.67 -2.24
N ASN A 110 3.69 -0.07 -1.16
CA ASN A 110 3.67 0.43 0.21
C ASN A 110 5.09 0.68 0.72
N HIS A 111 5.23 1.70 1.59
CA HIS A 111 6.48 2.07 2.29
C HIS A 111 7.75 1.74 1.50
N PRO A 112 7.98 2.42 0.36
CA PRO A 112 8.93 1.99 -0.69
C PRO A 112 10.38 1.89 -0.27
N THR A 113 10.78 2.52 0.84
CA THR A 113 12.15 2.43 1.37
C THR A 113 12.25 1.51 2.59
N GLY A 114 11.12 1.09 3.13
CA GLY A 114 11.04 0.24 4.33
C GLY A 114 11.51 0.93 5.61
N MET A 115 11.77 2.23 5.58
CA MET A 115 12.15 3.03 6.75
C MET A 115 11.03 3.04 7.80
N ILE A 116 11.41 3.07 9.06
CA ILE A 116 10.53 3.44 10.17
C ILE A 116 11.25 4.50 10.99
N LEU A 117 10.75 5.71 10.97
CA LEU A 117 11.39 6.85 11.61
C LEU A 117 11.76 6.55 13.09
N GLY A 118 13.04 6.69 13.43
CA GLY A 118 13.57 6.43 14.76
C GLY A 118 13.67 4.95 15.18
N LYS A 119 13.31 3.99 14.29
CA LYS A 119 13.34 2.55 14.60
C LYS A 119 14.13 1.70 13.60
N ARG A 120 14.05 2.01 12.32
CA ARG A 120 14.69 1.22 11.26
C ARG A 120 15.08 2.11 10.10
N ASP A 121 16.33 1.99 9.65
CA ASP A 121 16.80 2.65 8.44
C ASP A 121 16.21 2.02 7.18
N SER A 122 16.27 2.75 6.07
CA SER A 122 15.89 2.24 4.75
C SER A 122 16.75 1.03 4.37
N TYR A 123 16.15 0.03 3.72
CA TYR A 123 16.94 -0.96 3.02
C TYR A 123 17.59 -0.35 1.76
N GLU A 124 18.66 -0.98 1.27
CA GLU A 124 19.33 -0.51 0.07
C GLU A 124 18.48 -0.81 -1.17
N VAL A 125 18.10 0.24 -1.91
CA VAL A 125 17.29 0.14 -3.13
C VAL A 125 17.56 1.31 -4.05
N ASP A 126 17.39 1.12 -5.36
CA ASP A 126 17.41 2.23 -6.32
C ASP A 126 16.01 2.85 -6.42
N VAL A 127 15.78 3.88 -5.60
CA VAL A 127 14.47 4.55 -5.54
C VAL A 127 14.11 5.21 -6.88
N GLU A 128 15.09 5.69 -7.65
CA GLU A 128 14.82 6.30 -8.95
C GLU A 128 14.29 5.28 -9.96
N GLU A 129 14.88 4.07 -9.99
CA GLU A 129 14.38 2.98 -10.83
C GLU A 129 12.96 2.54 -10.41
N ILE A 130 12.71 2.47 -9.11
CA ILE A 130 11.36 2.19 -8.58
C ILE A 130 10.35 3.24 -9.05
N ILE A 131 10.69 4.53 -8.95
CA ILE A 131 9.80 5.62 -9.39
C ILE A 131 9.55 5.54 -10.91
N LYS A 132 10.58 5.27 -11.72
CA LYS A 132 10.44 5.10 -13.17
C LYS A 132 9.51 3.93 -13.51
N LYS A 133 9.68 2.80 -12.82
CA LYS A 133 8.82 1.61 -12.98
C LYS A 133 7.39 1.89 -12.55
N ALA A 134 7.20 2.60 -11.44
CA ALA A 134 5.88 3.01 -10.96
C ALA A 134 5.15 3.87 -12.01
N LYS A 135 5.87 4.79 -12.69
CA LYS A 135 5.32 5.57 -13.79
C LYS A 135 4.92 4.69 -14.99
N GLU A 136 5.81 3.78 -15.40
CA GLU A 136 5.56 2.85 -16.52
C GLU A 136 4.32 2.00 -16.29
N LYS A 137 4.18 1.45 -15.08
CA LYS A 137 3.12 0.51 -14.72
C LYS A 137 1.86 1.17 -14.14
N ASN A 138 1.86 2.50 -14.01
CA ASN A 138 0.78 3.24 -13.36
C ASN A 138 0.49 2.75 -11.92
N ILE A 139 1.56 2.49 -11.16
CA ILE A 139 1.53 2.09 -9.76
C ILE A 139 1.71 3.34 -8.90
N ALA A 140 0.86 3.51 -7.89
CA ALA A 140 1.03 4.57 -6.91
C ALA A 140 2.10 4.19 -5.87
N LEU A 141 2.88 5.19 -5.41
CA LEU A 141 3.78 5.00 -4.28
C LEU A 141 3.14 5.53 -3.00
N GLU A 142 3.31 4.80 -1.92
CA GLU A 142 2.70 5.17 -0.65
C GLU A 142 3.50 6.26 0.09
N ILE A 143 2.75 7.20 0.67
CA ILE A 143 3.19 8.00 1.82
C ILE A 143 2.59 7.35 3.05
N ASN A 144 3.38 6.53 3.74
CA ASN A 144 2.97 5.83 4.94
C ASN A 144 3.01 6.78 6.14
N SER A 145 1.88 7.00 6.77
CA SER A 145 1.77 7.98 7.86
C SER A 145 2.40 7.53 9.17
N TYR A 146 2.38 6.23 9.45
CA TYR A 146 2.99 5.66 10.65
C TYR A 146 4.52 5.65 10.57
N ARG A 147 5.06 5.24 9.42
CA ARG A 147 6.50 5.13 9.19
C ARG A 147 7.17 6.45 8.83
N LEU A 148 6.41 7.40 8.28
CA LEU A 148 6.85 8.59 7.54
C LEU A 148 7.75 8.22 6.33
N ASP A 149 7.45 7.11 5.72
CA ASP A 149 7.96 6.60 4.45
C ASP A 149 6.83 6.74 3.39
N LEU A 150 6.98 7.31 2.32
CA LEU A 150 8.02 8.02 1.61
C LEU A 150 8.20 9.44 2.19
N ASN A 151 9.43 9.87 2.46
CA ASN A 151 9.66 11.20 2.99
C ASN A 151 9.31 12.32 1.98
N CYS A 152 9.20 13.57 2.46
CA CYS A 152 8.76 14.69 1.62
C CYS A 152 9.69 15.00 0.44
N GLN A 153 10.97 14.68 0.50
CA GLN A 153 11.92 14.89 -0.61
C GLN A 153 11.66 13.88 -1.73
N LEU A 154 11.55 12.60 -1.39
CA LEU A 154 11.22 11.55 -2.34
C LEU A 154 9.80 11.72 -2.92
N ALA A 155 8.84 12.13 -2.11
CA ALA A 155 7.49 12.45 -2.57
C ALA A 155 7.48 13.60 -3.60
N LYS A 156 8.31 14.62 -3.40
CA LYS A 156 8.49 15.73 -4.38
C LYS A 156 9.10 15.24 -5.69
N ILE A 157 10.10 14.38 -5.64
CA ILE A 157 10.71 13.76 -6.84
C ILE A 157 9.67 12.90 -7.56
N THR A 158 8.95 12.04 -6.83
CA THR A 158 7.89 11.19 -7.36
C THR A 158 6.83 12.00 -8.11
N LYS A 159 6.36 13.10 -7.49
CA LYS A 159 5.45 14.05 -8.14
C LYS A 159 6.04 14.64 -9.42
N SER A 160 7.30 15.07 -9.42
CA SER A 160 7.91 15.73 -10.58
C SER A 160 8.01 14.81 -11.80
N ILE A 161 8.08 13.49 -11.58
CA ILE A 161 8.07 12.46 -12.63
C ILE A 161 6.61 12.13 -13.07
N GLY A 162 5.63 12.60 -12.29
CA GLY A 162 4.20 12.40 -12.57
C GLY A 162 3.68 11.03 -12.15
N VAL A 163 4.29 10.40 -11.14
CA VAL A 163 3.76 9.23 -10.44
C VAL A 163 2.74 9.69 -9.42
N LYS A 164 1.62 9.00 -9.31
CA LYS A 164 0.62 9.25 -8.27
C LYS A 164 1.11 8.74 -6.92
N LEU A 165 0.66 9.40 -5.86
CA LEU A 165 0.94 8.97 -4.49
C LEU A 165 -0.36 8.63 -3.78
N VAL A 166 -0.33 7.65 -2.91
CA VAL A 166 -1.43 7.33 -1.99
C VAL A 166 -0.98 7.64 -0.56
N ILE A 167 -1.90 8.09 0.27
CA ILE A 167 -1.63 8.38 1.68
C ILE A 167 -2.39 7.36 2.51
N ASN A 168 -1.67 6.53 3.27
CA ASN A 168 -2.25 5.52 4.15
C ASN A 168 -1.81 5.73 5.60
N SER A 169 -2.67 5.32 6.53
CA SER A 169 -2.35 5.36 7.96
C SER A 169 -1.46 4.20 8.41
N ASP A 170 -1.52 3.06 7.72
CA ASP A 170 -0.92 1.79 8.15
C ASP A 170 -1.41 1.42 9.57
N ALA A 171 -2.71 1.64 9.81
CA ALA A 171 -3.34 1.50 11.11
C ALA A 171 -3.58 0.03 11.47
N HIS A 172 -3.07 -0.39 12.62
CA HIS A 172 -3.28 -1.72 13.19
C HIS A 172 -4.35 -1.72 14.30
N ASN A 173 -4.90 -0.54 14.61
CA ASN A 173 -6.03 -0.37 15.51
C ASN A 173 -6.81 0.92 15.18
N ILE A 174 -8.00 1.04 15.78
CA ILE A 174 -8.94 2.16 15.50
C ILE A 174 -8.32 3.54 15.81
N LYS A 175 -7.48 3.66 16.82
CA LYS A 175 -6.89 4.96 17.22
C LYS A 175 -5.91 5.46 16.16
N GLU A 176 -5.18 4.56 15.52
CA GLU A 176 -4.17 4.85 14.51
C GLU A 176 -4.77 5.32 13.18
N LEU A 177 -6.07 5.09 12.93
CA LEU A 177 -6.74 5.64 11.75
C LEU A 177 -6.60 7.17 11.66
N ASN A 178 -6.50 7.86 12.79
CA ASN A 178 -6.32 9.32 12.83
C ASN A 178 -4.89 9.77 12.45
N ASP A 179 -3.94 8.86 12.40
CA ASP A 179 -2.53 9.18 12.09
C ASP A 179 -2.31 9.47 10.60
N ILE A 180 -3.30 9.22 9.76
CA ILE A 180 -3.29 9.65 8.34
C ILE A 180 -2.94 11.15 8.18
N ARG A 181 -3.23 11.97 9.18
CA ARG A 181 -2.88 13.40 9.22
C ARG A 181 -1.38 13.65 9.05
N PHE A 182 -0.51 12.76 9.56
CA PHE A 182 0.95 12.91 9.42
C PHE A 182 1.39 12.71 7.98
N GLY A 183 0.82 11.75 7.27
CA GLY A 183 1.02 11.57 5.83
C GLY A 183 0.50 12.76 5.02
N VAL A 184 -0.65 13.33 5.40
CA VAL A 184 -1.18 14.54 4.77
C VAL A 184 -0.24 15.73 4.99
N TYR A 185 0.34 15.89 6.18
CA TYR A 185 1.33 16.95 6.43
C TYR A 185 2.60 16.75 5.60
N SER A 186 3.10 15.50 5.50
CA SER A 186 4.23 15.16 4.64
C SER A 186 3.94 15.48 3.17
N ALA A 187 2.77 15.09 2.67
CA ALA A 187 2.32 15.38 1.32
C ALA A 187 2.24 16.89 1.03
N ARG A 188 1.64 17.67 1.93
CA ARG A 188 1.59 19.13 1.81
C ARG A 188 2.97 19.77 1.82
N ARG A 189 3.87 19.30 2.67
CA ARG A 189 5.26 19.76 2.72
C ARG A 189 6.02 19.45 1.42
N ALA A 190 5.69 18.35 0.75
CA ALA A 190 6.20 18.00 -0.57
C ALA A 190 5.54 18.82 -1.71
N GLY A 191 4.54 19.66 -1.41
CA GLY A 191 3.80 20.45 -2.38
C GLY A 191 2.81 19.64 -3.21
N LEU A 192 2.34 18.50 -2.69
CA LEU A 192 1.32 17.69 -3.38
C LEU A 192 -0.05 18.38 -3.35
N GLU A 193 -0.78 18.20 -4.43
CA GLU A 193 -2.15 18.66 -4.62
C GLU A 193 -3.08 17.44 -4.80
N LYS A 194 -4.40 17.64 -4.74
CA LYS A 194 -5.38 16.56 -4.92
C LYS A 194 -5.15 15.76 -6.21
N LYS A 195 -4.79 16.43 -7.29
CA LYS A 195 -4.50 15.79 -8.59
C LYS A 195 -3.31 14.83 -8.57
N ASP A 196 -2.41 14.95 -7.57
CA ASP A 196 -1.22 14.10 -7.43
C ASP A 196 -1.52 12.83 -6.62
N ILE A 197 -2.70 12.80 -5.96
CA ILE A 197 -3.13 11.67 -5.13
C ILE A 197 -3.85 10.63 -5.98
N TYR A 198 -3.54 9.36 -5.73
CA TYR A 198 -4.20 8.22 -6.33
C TYR A 198 -5.57 8.01 -5.67
N GLU A 199 -6.60 7.88 -6.49
CA GLU A 199 -7.95 7.54 -6.03
C GLU A 199 -8.27 6.11 -6.50
N ILE A 200 -8.68 5.25 -5.58
CA ILE A 200 -9.18 3.90 -5.90
C ILE A 200 -10.62 4.08 -6.38
N ASN A 201 -10.88 3.75 -7.64
CA ASN A 201 -12.20 3.86 -8.28
C ASN A 201 -12.99 2.57 -8.13
#